data_2e7eadafbc7600b2552722a0ecc12503
#
_entry.id   2e7eadafbc7600b2552722a0ecc12503
#
_cell.length_a   1.000
_cell.length_b   1.000
_cell.length_c   1.000
_cell.angle_alpha   90.00
_cell.angle_beta   90.00
_cell.angle_gamma   90.00
#
_symmetry.space_group_name_H-M   'P 1'
#
loop_
_entity.id
_entity.type
_entity.pdbx_description
1 polymer ?
#
loop_
_entity_poly.entity_id
_entity_poly.type
_entity_poly.pdbx_seq_one_letter_code
_entity_poly.pdbx_strand_id
1 'polypeptide(L)'
;MLCAQRKLNIVDEAKRLCVIEHVDHDRFRNENRIALFEEIYSLYALNELDTYRYSVSSAGAGGMVQMIPWTYALMRQRHPGVGLNPDFVAGMRNHGNALEAMLLYMQDTWNDLVANDDVQFALSSKQATTNELLAAAYNSNAAKLPGYIRRGGASWRALIPRETQTYLQILQSYESLMKAKENHSRARRS
;
A
#
# COMPACT_ATOMS: atom_id res chain seq x y z
N MET A 1 30.85 5.18 -0.43
CA MET A 1 30.25 5.27 0.92
C MET A 1 28.75 5.02 0.76
N LEU A 2 28.30 3.79 0.89
CA LEU A 2 26.88 3.43 0.82
C LEU A 2 26.22 3.90 2.12
N CYS A 3 25.42 4.97 2.03
CA CYS A 3 24.50 5.37 3.09
C CYS A 3 23.65 4.16 3.47
N ALA A 4 23.59 3.85 4.76
CA ALA A 4 22.74 2.81 5.31
C ALA A 4 21.28 3.07 4.87
N GLN A 5 20.86 2.43 3.78
CA GLN A 5 19.44 2.31 3.43
C GLN A 5 18.79 1.63 4.63
N ARG A 6 17.89 2.35 5.32
CA ARG A 6 16.97 1.71 6.25
C ARG A 6 16.35 0.54 5.47
N LYS A 7 16.58 -0.68 5.95
CA LYS A 7 15.95 -1.88 5.36
C LYS A 7 14.48 -1.58 5.21
N LEU A 8 14.00 -1.53 3.97
CA LEU A 8 12.59 -1.39 3.67
C LEU A 8 11.86 -2.53 4.36
N ASN A 9 10.93 -2.20 5.24
CA ASN A 9 10.06 -3.21 5.84
C ASN A 9 8.77 -3.29 5.01
N ILE A 10 8.84 -4.04 3.90
CA ILE A 10 7.69 -4.26 3.01
C ILE A 10 6.49 -4.83 3.78
N VAL A 11 6.73 -5.65 4.81
CA VAL A 11 5.66 -6.23 5.64
C VAL A 11 4.89 -5.16 6.39
N ASP A 12 5.57 -4.19 6.99
CA ASP A 12 4.90 -3.10 7.70
C ASP A 12 4.15 -2.19 6.72
N GLU A 13 4.68 -1.97 5.52
CA GLU A 13 3.97 -1.21 4.50
C GLU A 13 2.74 -1.97 3.99
N ALA A 14 2.83 -3.27 3.73
CA ALA A 14 1.68 -4.09 3.36
C ALA A 14 0.56 -4.03 4.40
N LYS A 15 0.89 -4.08 5.70
CA LYS A 15 -0.10 -3.92 6.78
C LYS A 15 -0.82 -2.56 6.73
N ARG A 16 -0.08 -1.48 6.45
CA ARG A 16 -0.67 -0.15 6.30
C ARG A 16 -1.62 -0.10 5.10
N LEU A 17 -1.17 -0.62 3.96
CA LEU A 17 -1.98 -0.64 2.75
C LEU A 17 -3.25 -1.47 2.93
N CYS A 18 -3.23 -2.59 3.65
CA CYS A 18 -4.44 -3.34 3.98
C CYS A 18 -5.49 -2.51 4.74
N VAL A 19 -5.06 -1.54 5.55
CA VAL A 19 -6.00 -0.60 6.21
C VAL A 19 -6.49 0.44 5.22
N ILE A 20 -5.58 1.00 4.42
CA ILE A 20 -5.87 2.11 3.48
C ILE A 20 -6.80 1.67 2.36
N GLU A 21 -6.67 0.42 1.86
CA GLU A 21 -7.53 -0.16 0.82
C GLU A 21 -9.03 -0.20 1.19
N HIS A 22 -9.35 -0.10 2.48
CA HIS A 22 -10.74 -0.11 2.97
C HIS A 22 -11.23 1.24 3.46
N VAL A 23 -10.46 2.30 3.24
CA VAL A 23 -10.87 3.67 3.53
C VAL A 23 -11.70 4.22 2.38
N ASP A 24 -12.98 4.47 2.63
CA ASP A 24 -13.83 5.17 1.68
C ASP A 24 -13.34 6.61 1.47
N HIS A 25 -13.10 7.01 0.22
CA HIS A 25 -12.51 8.29 -0.13
C HIS A 25 -13.43 9.48 0.18
N ASP A 26 -14.75 9.31 0.09
CA ASP A 26 -15.70 10.38 0.38
C ASP A 26 -15.87 10.55 1.90
N ARG A 27 -15.92 9.45 2.64
CA ARG A 27 -15.90 9.49 4.11
C ARG A 27 -14.60 10.11 4.63
N PHE A 28 -13.44 9.79 4.04
CA PHE A 28 -12.15 10.38 4.41
C PHE A 28 -12.10 11.89 4.25
N ARG A 29 -12.82 12.45 3.26
CA ARG A 29 -12.91 13.90 3.03
C ARG A 29 -13.88 14.60 3.98
N ASN A 30 -14.93 13.91 4.41
CA ASN A 30 -16.09 14.52 5.06
C ASN A 30 -16.28 14.10 6.53
N GLU A 31 -15.61 13.05 6.99
CA GLU A 31 -15.76 12.53 8.35
C GLU A 31 -14.49 12.70 9.20
N ASN A 32 -14.61 12.39 10.48
CA ASN A 32 -13.46 12.36 11.38
C ASN A 32 -12.52 11.19 11.03
N ARG A 33 -11.33 11.50 10.60
CA ARG A 33 -10.34 10.50 10.13
C ARG A 33 -9.92 9.51 11.20
N ILE A 34 -9.84 9.94 12.47
CA ILE A 34 -9.50 9.05 13.59
C ILE A 34 -10.60 8.00 13.74
N ALA A 35 -11.86 8.45 13.81
CA ALA A 35 -13.00 7.53 13.94
C ALA A 35 -13.09 6.55 12.76
N LEU A 36 -12.81 7.01 11.54
CA LEU A 36 -12.80 6.17 10.35
C LEU A 36 -11.74 5.05 10.43
N PHE A 37 -10.52 5.37 10.85
CA PHE A 37 -9.48 4.36 11.05
C PHE A 37 -9.79 3.42 12.23
N GLU A 38 -10.35 3.96 13.33
CA GLU A 38 -10.76 3.13 14.48
C GLU A 38 -11.86 2.14 14.10
N GLU A 39 -12.82 2.53 13.24
CA GLU A 39 -13.82 1.62 12.69
C GLU A 39 -13.17 0.46 11.93
N ILE A 40 -12.24 0.73 11.02
CA ILE A 40 -11.53 -0.29 10.24
C ILE A 40 -10.76 -1.23 11.18
N TYR A 41 -10.03 -0.69 12.15
CA TYR A 41 -9.33 -1.50 13.14
C TYR A 41 -10.27 -2.34 14.01
N SER A 42 -11.43 -1.79 14.38
CA SER A 42 -12.44 -2.53 15.13
C SER A 42 -12.99 -3.70 14.32
N LEU A 43 -13.21 -3.53 13.01
CA LEU A 43 -13.61 -4.62 12.13
C LEU A 43 -12.54 -5.72 12.07
N TYR A 44 -11.26 -5.37 11.97
CA TYR A 44 -10.17 -6.34 12.04
C TYR A 44 -10.11 -7.06 13.39
N ALA A 45 -10.28 -6.34 14.50
CA ALA A 45 -10.24 -6.92 15.83
C ALA A 45 -11.43 -7.86 16.14
N LEU A 46 -12.62 -7.55 15.60
CA LEU A 46 -13.85 -8.31 15.84
C LEU A 46 -14.00 -9.53 14.92
N ASN A 47 -13.47 -9.45 13.69
CA ASN A 47 -13.68 -10.47 12.66
C ASN A 47 -12.39 -11.26 12.32
N GLU A 48 -11.26 -10.86 12.84
CA GLU A 48 -9.95 -11.51 12.62
C GLU A 48 -9.73 -11.94 11.15
N LEU A 49 -9.67 -13.26 10.90
CA LEU A 49 -9.41 -13.82 9.57
C LEU A 49 -10.57 -13.69 8.57
N ASP A 50 -11.75 -13.23 9.01
CA ASP A 50 -12.91 -13.03 8.14
C ASP A 50 -13.07 -11.58 7.66
N THR A 51 -12.30 -10.63 8.24
CA THR A 51 -12.38 -9.22 7.86
C THR A 51 -12.03 -9.03 6.39
N TYR A 52 -12.95 -8.39 5.66
CA TYR A 52 -12.84 -8.12 4.23
C TYR A 52 -12.61 -9.35 3.33
N ARG A 53 -12.79 -10.56 3.84
CA ARG A 53 -12.62 -11.81 3.11
C ARG A 53 -13.46 -11.89 1.83
N TYR A 54 -14.63 -11.28 1.85
CA TYR A 54 -15.58 -11.25 0.74
C TYR A 54 -15.69 -9.88 0.07
N SER A 55 -14.82 -8.94 0.43
CA SER A 55 -14.82 -7.61 -0.18
C SER A 55 -14.45 -7.71 -1.66
N VAL A 56 -15.26 -7.08 -2.51
CA VAL A 56 -15.01 -6.99 -3.96
C VAL A 56 -15.33 -5.57 -4.41
N SER A 57 -14.36 -4.92 -5.08
CA SER A 57 -14.56 -3.60 -5.67
C SER A 57 -15.31 -3.69 -7.02
N SER A 58 -15.77 -2.57 -7.52
CA SER A 58 -16.37 -2.47 -8.86
C SER A 58 -15.41 -2.87 -9.99
N ALA A 59 -14.09 -2.78 -9.76
CA ALA A 59 -13.04 -3.24 -10.68
C ALA A 59 -12.71 -4.73 -10.53
N GLY A 60 -13.42 -5.46 -9.65
CA GLY A 60 -13.17 -6.87 -9.37
C GLY A 60 -11.97 -7.13 -8.46
N ALA A 61 -11.40 -6.09 -7.84
CA ALA A 61 -10.37 -6.26 -6.84
C ALA A 61 -10.94 -6.95 -5.60
N GLY A 62 -10.23 -7.92 -5.05
CA GLY A 62 -10.80 -8.80 -4.03
C GLY A 62 -10.02 -8.88 -2.74
N GLY A 63 -10.75 -9.23 -1.69
CA GLY A 63 -10.23 -9.56 -0.38
C GLY A 63 -9.67 -8.36 0.40
N MET A 64 -8.96 -8.67 1.45
CA MET A 64 -8.34 -7.69 2.35
C MET A 64 -7.32 -6.78 1.63
N VAL A 65 -6.66 -7.30 0.61
CA VAL A 65 -5.58 -6.60 -0.12
C VAL A 65 -6.07 -5.86 -1.36
N GLN A 66 -7.34 -6.01 -1.74
CA GLN A 66 -7.93 -5.39 -2.93
C GLN A 66 -7.10 -5.58 -4.22
N MET A 67 -6.55 -6.80 -4.40
CA MET A 67 -5.78 -7.15 -5.59
C MET A 67 -6.72 -7.51 -6.74
N ILE A 68 -6.39 -7.05 -7.96
CA ILE A 68 -7.14 -7.41 -9.18
C ILE A 68 -6.72 -8.77 -9.73
N PRO A 69 -7.63 -9.51 -10.42
CA PRO A 69 -7.36 -10.86 -10.94
C PRO A 69 -6.12 -10.94 -11.84
N TRP A 70 -5.90 -9.93 -12.68
CA TRP A 70 -4.75 -9.91 -13.59
C TRP A 70 -3.42 -9.83 -12.83
N THR A 71 -3.32 -8.97 -11.83
CA THR A 71 -2.11 -8.85 -10.99
C THR A 71 -1.84 -10.14 -10.23
N TYR A 72 -2.89 -10.77 -9.70
CA TYR A 72 -2.77 -12.06 -9.03
C TYR A 72 -2.24 -13.17 -9.96
N ALA A 73 -2.79 -13.25 -11.17
CA ALA A 73 -2.34 -14.20 -12.17
C ALA A 73 -0.86 -13.99 -12.55
N LEU A 74 -0.44 -12.71 -12.67
CA LEU A 74 0.96 -12.35 -12.92
C LEU A 74 1.88 -12.80 -11.77
N MET A 75 1.49 -12.63 -10.51
CA MET A 75 2.27 -13.09 -9.36
C MET A 75 2.41 -14.61 -9.34
N ARG A 76 1.35 -15.32 -9.63
CA ARG A 76 1.40 -16.79 -9.78
C ARG A 76 2.36 -17.25 -10.89
N GLN A 77 2.38 -16.54 -12.01
CA GLN A 77 3.26 -16.85 -13.15
C GLN A 77 4.74 -16.57 -12.82
N ARG A 78 5.02 -15.45 -12.14
CA ARG A 78 6.39 -15.04 -11.80
C ARG A 78 6.98 -15.84 -10.64
N HIS A 79 6.14 -16.28 -9.72
CA HIS A 79 6.54 -16.98 -8.50
C HIS A 79 5.88 -18.37 -8.35
N PRO A 80 6.07 -19.29 -9.30
CA PRO A 80 5.38 -20.59 -9.29
C PRO A 80 5.74 -21.45 -8.07
N GLY A 81 6.94 -21.26 -7.51
CA GLY A 81 7.42 -22.00 -6.33
C GLY A 81 6.78 -21.60 -5.01
N VAL A 82 6.05 -20.48 -4.96
CA VAL A 82 5.36 -20.01 -3.73
C VAL A 82 4.06 -20.79 -3.48
N GLY A 83 3.43 -21.32 -4.54
CA GLY A 83 2.22 -22.12 -4.40
C GLY A 83 0.94 -21.32 -4.13
N LEU A 84 0.84 -20.08 -4.66
CA LEU A 84 -0.40 -19.31 -4.57
C LEU A 84 -1.58 -20.09 -5.16
N ASN A 85 -2.76 -19.97 -4.54
CA ASN A 85 -3.97 -20.69 -4.94
C ASN A 85 -4.27 -20.47 -6.43
N PRO A 86 -4.57 -21.53 -7.22
CA PRO A 86 -4.89 -21.39 -8.64
C PRO A 86 -6.18 -20.61 -8.91
N ASP A 87 -7.15 -20.66 -8.00
CA ASP A 87 -8.39 -19.89 -8.08
C ASP A 87 -8.22 -18.53 -7.39
N PHE A 88 -8.54 -17.46 -8.11
CA PHE A 88 -8.41 -16.09 -7.60
C PHE A 88 -9.31 -15.82 -6.39
N VAL A 89 -10.58 -16.24 -6.46
CA VAL A 89 -11.56 -15.96 -5.41
C VAL A 89 -11.20 -16.71 -4.14
N ALA A 90 -10.86 -17.99 -4.24
CA ALA A 90 -10.39 -18.78 -3.11
C ALA A 90 -9.08 -18.22 -2.53
N GLY A 91 -8.17 -17.75 -3.39
CA GLY A 91 -6.92 -17.13 -2.99
C GLY A 91 -7.12 -15.83 -2.21
N MET A 92 -8.01 -14.96 -2.66
CA MET A 92 -8.30 -13.69 -1.98
C MET A 92 -9.11 -13.87 -0.69
N ARG A 93 -9.93 -14.91 -0.61
CA ARG A 93 -10.64 -15.28 0.64
C ARG A 93 -9.72 -15.82 1.73
N ASN A 94 -8.54 -16.29 1.38
CA ASN A 94 -7.51 -16.73 2.32
C ASN A 94 -6.53 -15.58 2.58
N HIS A 95 -6.58 -14.98 3.77
CA HIS A 95 -5.74 -13.82 4.12
C HIS A 95 -4.24 -14.11 4.00
N GLY A 96 -3.78 -15.32 4.36
CA GLY A 96 -2.37 -15.70 4.20
C GLY A 96 -1.96 -15.68 2.73
N ASN A 97 -2.74 -16.32 1.86
CA ASN A 97 -2.49 -16.32 0.42
C ASN A 97 -2.61 -14.90 -0.21
N ALA A 98 -3.59 -14.11 0.23
CA ALA A 98 -3.77 -12.74 -0.26
C ALA A 98 -2.57 -11.84 0.12
N LEU A 99 -2.11 -11.92 1.37
CA LEU A 99 -0.92 -11.20 1.84
C LEU A 99 0.36 -11.66 1.14
N GLU A 100 0.53 -12.95 0.92
CA GLU A 100 1.66 -13.49 0.16
C GLU A 100 1.70 -12.89 -1.26
N ALA A 101 0.57 -12.90 -1.96
CA ALA A 101 0.47 -12.29 -3.29
C ALA A 101 0.77 -10.78 -3.28
N MET A 102 0.28 -10.05 -2.26
CA MET A 102 0.58 -8.62 -2.08
C MET A 102 2.06 -8.37 -1.86
N LEU A 103 2.71 -9.14 -0.98
CA LEU A 103 4.13 -8.99 -0.69
C LEU A 103 5.01 -9.26 -1.91
N LEU A 104 4.68 -10.28 -2.70
CA LEU A 104 5.37 -10.58 -3.97
C LEU A 104 5.23 -9.41 -4.95
N TYR A 105 4.02 -8.89 -5.13
CA TYR A 105 3.78 -7.75 -6.01
C TYR A 105 4.53 -6.50 -5.55
N MET A 106 4.52 -6.20 -4.26
CA MET A 106 5.24 -5.06 -3.70
C MET A 106 6.76 -5.20 -3.86
N GLN A 107 7.29 -6.41 -3.66
CA GLN A 107 8.72 -6.68 -3.83
C GLN A 107 9.15 -6.53 -5.29
N ASP A 108 8.41 -7.15 -6.24
CA ASP A 108 8.70 -7.03 -7.68
C ASP A 108 8.63 -5.55 -8.10
N THR A 109 7.56 -4.86 -7.73
CA THR A 109 7.35 -3.45 -8.01
C THR A 109 8.48 -2.59 -7.45
N TRP A 110 8.92 -2.84 -6.23
CA TRP A 110 10.04 -2.12 -5.63
C TRP A 110 11.34 -2.33 -6.38
N ASN A 111 11.64 -3.57 -6.75
CA ASN A 111 12.84 -3.90 -7.53
C ASN A 111 12.85 -3.14 -8.87
N ASP A 112 11.71 -3.08 -9.56
CA ASP A 112 11.56 -2.35 -10.82
C ASP A 112 11.73 -0.83 -10.62
N LEU A 113 11.13 -0.27 -9.57
CA LEU A 113 11.20 1.16 -9.25
C LEU A 113 12.63 1.60 -8.91
N VAL A 114 13.33 0.86 -8.05
CA VAL A 114 14.69 1.26 -7.65
C VAL A 114 15.75 1.05 -8.74
N ALA A 115 15.43 0.31 -9.79
CA ALA A 115 16.28 0.19 -10.97
C ALA A 115 16.24 1.45 -11.86
N ASN A 116 15.31 2.38 -11.61
CA ASN A 116 15.11 3.58 -12.43
C ASN A 116 15.82 4.81 -11.84
N ASP A 117 16.60 5.51 -12.64
CA ASP A 117 17.41 6.66 -12.20
C ASP A 117 16.58 7.84 -11.70
N ASP A 118 15.42 8.13 -12.31
CA ASP A 118 14.51 9.21 -11.85
C ASP A 118 13.98 8.92 -10.45
N VAL A 119 13.68 7.64 -10.16
CA VAL A 119 13.23 7.18 -8.84
C VAL A 119 14.37 7.28 -7.80
N GLN A 120 15.56 6.83 -8.16
CA GLN A 120 16.77 6.95 -7.33
C GLN A 120 17.06 8.42 -6.96
N PHE A 121 16.99 9.30 -7.96
CA PHE A 121 17.16 10.72 -7.76
C PHE A 121 16.09 11.29 -6.81
N ALA A 122 14.82 10.95 -7.02
CA ALA A 122 13.72 11.44 -6.17
C ALA A 122 13.87 10.98 -4.70
N LEU A 123 14.34 9.75 -4.48
CA LEU A 123 14.62 9.23 -3.13
C LEU A 123 15.80 9.94 -2.48
N SER A 124 16.92 10.09 -3.21
CA SER A 124 18.15 10.70 -2.67
C SER A 124 17.98 12.19 -2.40
N SER A 125 17.21 12.90 -3.24
CA SER A 125 16.87 14.32 -3.09
C SER A 125 15.68 14.56 -2.16
N LYS A 126 15.10 13.51 -1.56
CA LYS A 126 13.92 13.57 -0.65
C LYS A 126 12.66 14.15 -1.32
N GLN A 127 12.56 14.07 -2.64
CA GLN A 127 11.34 14.45 -3.37
C GLN A 127 10.24 13.39 -3.27
N ALA A 128 10.61 12.15 -2.94
CA ALA A 128 9.69 11.06 -2.66
C ALA A 128 10.20 10.21 -1.49
N THR A 129 9.30 9.54 -0.80
CA THR A 129 9.64 8.50 0.17
C THR A 129 9.34 7.12 -0.42
N THR A 130 9.98 6.09 0.13
CA THR A 130 9.75 4.70 -0.23
C THR A 130 8.27 4.31 -0.07
N ASN A 131 7.65 4.69 1.06
CA ASN A 131 6.26 4.37 1.35
C ASN A 131 5.31 5.01 0.34
N GLU A 132 5.52 6.29 -0.01
CA GLU A 132 4.71 6.96 -1.03
C GLU A 132 4.82 6.31 -2.40
N LEU A 133 6.04 5.90 -2.79
CA LEU A 133 6.24 5.25 -4.09
C LEU A 133 5.57 3.88 -4.14
N LEU A 134 5.70 3.08 -3.09
CA LEU A 134 5.03 1.77 -2.99
C LEU A 134 3.51 1.92 -2.97
N ALA A 135 2.98 2.84 -2.18
CA ALA A 135 1.55 3.09 -2.10
C ALA A 135 0.99 3.59 -3.44
N ALA A 136 1.66 4.55 -4.08
CA ALA A 136 1.24 5.04 -5.40
C ALA A 136 1.31 3.94 -6.47
N ALA A 137 2.33 3.09 -6.40
CA ALA A 137 2.50 1.96 -7.32
C ALA A 137 1.42 0.88 -7.10
N TYR A 138 1.05 0.63 -5.85
CA TYR A 138 0.03 -0.34 -5.52
C TYR A 138 -1.37 0.09 -6.00
N ASN A 139 -1.75 1.33 -5.74
CA ASN A 139 -3.04 1.89 -6.11
C ASN A 139 -3.17 2.22 -7.61
N SER A 140 -2.05 2.42 -8.33
CA SER A 140 -2.07 2.82 -9.72
C SER A 140 -1.08 2.02 -10.60
N ASN A 141 -0.75 2.52 -11.78
CA ASN A 141 0.20 1.87 -12.66
C ASN A 141 1.64 2.23 -12.29
N ALA A 142 2.36 1.34 -11.61
CA ALA A 142 3.74 1.48 -11.19
C ALA A 142 4.69 1.90 -12.33
N ALA A 143 4.50 1.37 -13.54
CA ALA A 143 5.35 1.66 -14.70
C ALA A 143 5.28 3.13 -15.14
N LYS A 144 4.23 3.87 -14.77
CA LYS A 144 4.10 5.30 -15.11
C LYS A 144 4.76 6.24 -14.09
N LEU A 145 5.07 5.76 -12.88
CA LEU A 145 5.62 6.59 -11.80
C LEU A 145 6.92 7.29 -12.17
N PRO A 146 7.93 6.63 -12.76
CA PRO A 146 9.17 7.31 -13.19
C PRO A 146 8.91 8.49 -14.13
N GLY A 147 7.94 8.33 -15.05
CA GLY A 147 7.54 9.39 -15.96
C GLY A 147 6.88 10.59 -15.26
N TYR A 148 6.10 10.37 -14.21
CA TYR A 148 5.53 11.45 -13.39
C TYR A 148 6.63 12.17 -12.59
N ILE A 149 7.56 11.42 -12.01
CA ILE A 149 8.70 11.96 -11.24
C ILE A 149 9.58 12.81 -12.14
N ARG A 150 9.98 12.31 -13.30
CA ARG A 150 10.81 13.05 -14.26
C ARG A 150 10.19 14.37 -14.70
N ARG A 151 8.87 14.38 -14.99
CA ARG A 151 8.18 15.59 -15.43
C ARG A 151 7.87 16.57 -14.31
N GLY A 152 7.56 16.07 -13.11
CA GLY A 152 7.06 16.87 -11.99
C GLY A 152 8.10 17.24 -10.94
N GLY A 153 9.24 16.54 -10.89
CA GLY A 153 10.23 16.73 -9.83
C GLY A 153 9.57 16.63 -8.46
N ALA A 154 9.77 17.63 -7.61
CA ALA A 154 9.14 17.68 -6.27
C ALA A 154 7.60 17.71 -6.31
N SER A 155 7.02 18.12 -7.44
CA SER A 155 5.55 18.22 -7.62
C SER A 155 4.95 17.00 -8.33
N TRP A 156 5.65 15.88 -8.45
CA TRP A 156 5.20 14.68 -9.17
C TRP A 156 3.83 14.17 -8.71
N ARG A 157 3.50 14.38 -7.42
CA ARG A 157 2.21 13.98 -6.84
C ARG A 157 1.00 14.64 -7.49
N ALA A 158 1.18 15.85 -8.05
CA ALA A 158 0.11 16.53 -8.77
C ALA A 158 -0.17 15.94 -10.17
N LEU A 159 0.75 15.12 -10.70
CA LEU A 159 0.63 14.51 -12.02
C LEU A 159 0.03 13.09 -12.02
N ILE A 160 -0.02 12.43 -10.87
CA ILE A 160 -0.64 11.11 -10.74
C ILE A 160 -2.17 11.22 -10.74
N PRO A 161 -2.91 10.11 -10.98
CA PRO A 161 -4.38 10.12 -10.95
C PRO A 161 -4.93 10.69 -9.65
N ARG A 162 -6.07 11.38 -9.71
CA ARG A 162 -6.70 12.00 -8.52
C ARG A 162 -7.02 10.99 -7.43
N GLU A 163 -7.44 9.80 -7.80
CA GLU A 163 -7.66 8.70 -6.87
C GLU A 163 -6.39 8.37 -6.09
N THR A 164 -5.27 8.22 -6.80
CA THR A 164 -3.96 7.94 -6.18
C THR A 164 -3.46 9.11 -5.34
N GLN A 165 -3.77 10.37 -5.71
CA GLN A 165 -3.48 11.53 -4.86
C GLN A 165 -4.23 11.44 -3.52
N THR A 166 -5.53 11.08 -3.56
CA THR A 166 -6.31 10.87 -2.33
C THR A 166 -5.76 9.71 -1.51
N TYR A 167 -5.38 8.62 -2.17
CA TYR A 167 -4.75 7.46 -1.53
C TYR A 167 -3.48 7.86 -0.76
N LEU A 168 -2.60 8.68 -1.34
CA LEU A 168 -1.43 9.19 -0.65
C LEU A 168 -1.77 10.14 0.52
N GLN A 169 -2.85 10.92 0.43
CA GLN A 169 -3.33 11.74 1.54
C GLN A 169 -3.83 10.87 2.72
N ILE A 170 -4.49 9.76 2.41
CA ILE A 170 -4.92 8.78 3.41
C ILE A 170 -3.69 8.16 4.09
N LEU A 171 -2.69 7.71 3.32
CA LEU A 171 -1.43 7.18 3.86
C LEU A 171 -0.75 8.19 4.80
N GLN A 172 -0.60 9.43 4.37
CA GLN A 172 0.04 10.48 5.17
C GLN A 172 -0.71 10.76 6.48
N SER A 173 -2.06 10.80 6.41
CA SER A 173 -2.90 10.96 7.59
C SER A 173 -2.74 9.79 8.56
N TYR A 174 -2.76 8.57 8.05
CA TYR A 174 -2.56 7.36 8.81
C TYR A 174 -1.18 7.35 9.52
N GLU A 175 -0.10 7.61 8.79
CA GLU A 175 1.26 7.67 9.35
C GLU A 175 1.41 8.74 10.44
N SER A 176 0.77 9.89 10.24
CA SER A 176 0.78 10.99 11.23
C SER A 176 0.09 10.59 12.52
N LEU A 177 -1.07 9.92 12.43
CA LEU A 177 -1.80 9.41 13.58
C LEU A 177 -1.04 8.33 14.33
N MET A 178 -0.40 7.39 13.61
CA MET A 178 0.40 6.34 14.23
C MET A 178 1.61 6.89 14.96
N LYS A 179 2.32 7.87 14.39
CA LYS A 179 3.44 8.57 15.06
C LYS A 179 2.98 9.30 16.33
N ALA A 180 1.84 9.98 16.29
CA ALA A 180 1.30 10.65 17.46
C ALA A 180 0.98 9.68 18.60
N LYS A 181 0.38 8.52 18.26
CA LYS A 181 0.07 7.44 19.22
C LYS A 181 1.33 6.83 19.84
N GLU A 182 2.36 6.58 19.04
CA GLU A 182 3.65 6.07 19.53
C GLU A 182 4.33 7.05 20.50
N ASN A 183 4.36 8.35 20.15
CA ASN A 183 4.95 9.39 21.01
C ASN A 183 4.20 9.50 22.34
N HIS A 184 2.88 9.46 22.31
CA HIS A 184 2.05 9.48 23.52
C HIS A 184 2.28 8.26 24.41
N SER A 185 2.45 7.08 23.81
CA SER A 185 2.73 5.84 24.52
C SER A 185 4.12 5.83 25.17
N ARG A 186 5.11 6.44 24.52
CA ARG A 186 6.48 6.60 25.07
C ARG A 186 6.49 7.58 26.25
N ALA A 187 5.78 8.72 26.13
CA ALA A 187 5.69 9.71 27.19
C ALA A 187 4.97 9.20 28.47
N ARG A 188 4.13 8.17 28.35
CA ARG A 188 3.47 7.54 29.52
C ARG A 188 4.34 6.49 30.22
N ARG A 189 5.44 6.05 29.59
CA ARG A 189 6.35 5.04 30.15
C ARG A 189 7.62 5.63 30.74
N SER A 190 7.86 6.93 30.50
CA SER A 190 8.94 7.74 31.10
C SER A 190 8.42 8.47 32.35
#